data_2d3cac53051cc911ca23430711735b9d
#
_entry.id   2d3cac53051cc911ca23430711735b9d
#
_cell.length_a   1.000
_cell.length_b   1.000
_cell.length_c   1.000
_cell.angle_alpha   90.00
_cell.angle_beta   90.00
_cell.angle_gamma   90.00
#
_symmetry.space_group_name_H-M   'P 1'
#
loop_
_entity.id
_entity.type
_entity.pdbx_description
1 polymer ?
#
loop_
_entity_poly.entity_id
_entity_poly.type
_entity_poly.pdbx_seq_one_letter_code
_entity_poly.pdbx_strand_id
1 'polypeptide(L)'
;ELCQFFQGTGIVYCKTRGRTQEMQRALDRAGIAAAHYHAGLNHVQREKTFQSWTSGKVRVMCATNAFGMGIDKSDVRFVIHMDMPMQPESYFQEVGRAGRDGKTAYGILLWNDHDTAEAKLSLMRQFPTREAIRVIYQQLMSYLQIAPGAGMLESYPFSIAEFAQRYGHSPMDVLAAMQLLKLSGYLRLDDGAYRPSKIHVLLNKNSLYNFQVMNPHWEDFVTLLLRMYGGLFEQYVPIREVEVAKLTGLTVDGVVDKLKKLQHMDVIEYIPHVDSPLLTLLTGRLHEDEIRIPKDFMESRMEREQRRLDAMIHLVQDPTCRSQQLLRYFGEDLAAPCGICDVCRGAKKSAETKQKQKQFEADLHAFFQSQVPTDEEIYDAFSHVDRHWLIEQIRALSDEGKINRDQDDRWHWHANA
;
A
#
# COMPACT_ATOMS: atom_id res chain seq x y z
N GLU A 1 11.61 9.44 13.91
CA GLU A 1 11.16 10.59 14.72
C GLU A 1 9.68 10.48 15.12
N LEU A 2 8.69 10.47 14.19
CA LEU A 2 7.27 10.38 14.56
C LEU A 2 6.94 9.16 15.41
N CYS A 3 7.47 7.98 15.06
CA CYS A 3 7.28 6.77 15.86
C CYS A 3 8.01 6.80 17.22
N GLN A 4 8.96 7.69 17.43
CA GLN A 4 9.56 7.93 18.75
C GLN A 4 8.71 8.90 19.56
N PHE A 5 8.17 9.90 18.90
CA PHE A 5 7.31 10.92 19.53
C PHE A 5 5.98 10.35 20.02
N PHE A 6 5.26 9.60 19.16
CA PHE A 6 3.99 8.97 19.52
C PHE A 6 4.22 7.66 20.25
N GLN A 7 3.76 7.58 21.48
CA GLN A 7 3.83 6.35 22.29
C GLN A 7 2.71 5.36 21.93
N GLY A 8 2.87 4.09 22.30
CA GLY A 8 1.88 3.04 22.07
C GLY A 8 2.01 2.35 20.72
N THR A 9 1.01 1.54 20.39
CA THR A 9 0.95 0.72 19.17
C THR A 9 0.61 1.59 17.96
N GLY A 10 1.25 1.34 16.82
CA GLY A 10 1.00 2.08 15.59
C GLY A 10 1.03 1.26 14.32
N ILE A 11 0.53 1.86 13.25
CA ILE A 11 0.59 1.33 11.89
C ILE A 11 1.25 2.38 10.99
N VAL A 12 2.17 1.93 10.13
CA VAL A 12 2.80 2.75 9.09
C VAL A 12 2.45 2.15 7.74
N TYR A 13 1.61 2.84 6.98
CA TYR A 13 1.24 2.43 5.63
C TYR A 13 2.27 2.89 4.62
N CYS A 14 2.66 1.96 3.73
CA CYS A 14 3.62 2.17 2.65
C CYS A 14 3.02 1.67 1.32
N LYS A 15 3.32 2.35 0.23
CA LYS A 15 2.81 2.05 -1.11
C LYS A 15 3.27 0.68 -1.64
N THR A 16 4.49 0.25 -1.34
CA THR A 16 5.10 -0.97 -1.90
C THR A 16 5.58 -1.95 -0.83
N ARG A 17 5.65 -3.25 -1.22
CA ARG A 17 6.18 -4.32 -0.36
C ARG A 17 7.62 -4.02 0.10
N GLY A 18 8.48 -3.54 -0.81
CA GLY A 18 9.86 -3.18 -0.50
C GLY A 18 9.93 -2.09 0.57
N ARG A 19 9.15 -1.01 0.43
CA ARG A 19 9.11 0.07 1.43
C ARG A 19 8.64 -0.39 2.81
N THR A 20 7.76 -1.40 2.92
CA THR A 20 7.38 -1.93 4.24
C THR A 20 8.55 -2.58 4.95
N GLN A 21 9.41 -3.31 4.22
CA GLN A 21 10.61 -3.95 4.76
C GLN A 21 11.70 -2.93 5.11
N GLU A 22 11.90 -1.93 4.26
CA GLU A 22 12.85 -0.84 4.51
C GLU A 22 12.45 -0.05 5.75
N MET A 23 11.17 0.28 5.90
CA MET A 23 10.63 0.98 7.05
C MET A 23 10.79 0.17 8.33
N GLN A 24 10.46 -1.14 8.30
CA GLN A 24 10.74 -2.02 9.43
C GLN A 24 12.20 -1.95 9.85
N ARG A 25 13.14 -2.16 8.90
CA ARG A 25 14.58 -2.13 9.20
C ARG A 25 15.03 -0.79 9.79
N ALA A 26 14.44 0.32 9.30
CA ALA A 26 14.74 1.66 9.81
C ALA A 26 14.26 1.84 11.25
N LEU A 27 13.06 1.35 11.58
CA LEU A 27 12.50 1.40 12.92
C LEU A 27 13.26 0.48 13.89
N ASP A 28 13.62 -0.73 13.49
CA ASP A 28 14.41 -1.66 14.30
C ASP A 28 15.78 -1.07 14.63
N ARG A 29 16.45 -0.40 13.66
CA ARG A 29 17.70 0.33 13.91
C ARG A 29 17.55 1.51 14.88
N ALA A 30 16.34 2.09 14.94
CA ALA A 30 16.02 3.16 15.88
C ALA A 30 15.53 2.63 17.25
N GLY A 31 15.64 1.32 17.51
CA GLY A 31 15.22 0.67 18.76
C GLY A 31 13.71 0.50 18.91
N ILE A 32 12.96 0.58 17.81
CA ILE A 32 11.50 0.43 17.82
C ILE A 32 11.15 -0.94 17.24
N ALA A 33 10.59 -1.83 18.06
CA ALA A 33 10.15 -3.16 17.62
C ALA A 33 9.10 -3.03 16.50
N ALA A 34 9.47 -3.43 15.28
CA ALA A 34 8.62 -3.31 14.11
C ALA A 34 8.51 -4.63 13.34
N ALA A 35 7.45 -4.77 12.56
CA ALA A 35 7.30 -5.87 11.62
C ALA A 35 6.68 -5.37 10.32
N HIS A 36 6.92 -6.09 9.21
CA HIS A 36 6.30 -5.78 7.93
C HIS A 36 5.15 -6.74 7.60
N TYR A 37 4.14 -6.23 6.88
CA TYR A 37 2.97 -7.00 6.47
C TYR A 37 2.53 -6.60 5.05
N HIS A 38 2.44 -7.59 4.15
CA HIS A 38 1.95 -7.38 2.78
C HIS A 38 1.42 -8.69 2.18
N ALA A 39 0.67 -8.62 1.10
CA ALA A 39 0.07 -9.77 0.43
C ALA A 39 1.08 -10.82 -0.09
N GLY A 40 2.36 -10.45 -0.27
CA GLY A 40 3.43 -11.37 -0.66
C GLY A 40 3.95 -12.29 0.45
N LEU A 41 3.54 -12.09 1.71
CA LEU A 41 3.83 -13.02 2.79
C LEU A 41 2.89 -14.24 2.69
N ASN A 42 3.40 -15.44 2.99
CA ASN A 42 2.56 -16.62 3.09
C ASN A 42 1.63 -16.54 4.32
N HIS A 43 0.62 -17.41 4.37
CA HIS A 43 -0.40 -17.39 5.43
C HIS A 43 0.22 -17.50 6.83
N VAL A 44 1.18 -18.40 7.02
CA VAL A 44 1.83 -18.63 8.33
C VAL A 44 2.61 -17.38 8.78
N GLN A 45 3.33 -16.75 7.86
CA GLN A 45 4.05 -15.51 8.14
C GLN A 45 3.10 -14.37 8.50
N ARG A 46 2.02 -14.21 7.76
CA ARG A 46 0.99 -13.18 8.03
C ARG A 46 0.39 -13.36 9.41
N GLU A 47 -0.03 -14.58 9.74
CA GLU A 47 -0.62 -14.90 11.04
C GLU A 47 0.36 -14.65 12.19
N LYS A 48 1.60 -15.13 12.09
CA LYS A 48 2.64 -14.92 13.10
C LYS A 48 2.94 -13.43 13.32
N THR A 49 3.04 -12.67 12.24
CA THR A 49 3.29 -11.22 12.30
C THR A 49 2.13 -10.49 12.95
N PHE A 50 0.90 -10.83 12.57
CA PHE A 50 -0.32 -10.27 13.15
C PHE A 50 -0.41 -10.54 14.65
N GLN A 51 -0.21 -11.79 15.08
CA GLN A 51 -0.22 -12.17 16.50
C GLN A 51 0.87 -11.45 17.32
N SER A 52 2.07 -11.27 16.75
CA SER A 52 3.15 -10.55 17.41
C SER A 52 2.81 -9.08 17.64
N TRP A 53 2.13 -8.45 16.69
CA TRP A 53 1.68 -7.06 16.83
C TRP A 53 0.47 -6.95 17.79
N THR A 54 -0.50 -7.86 17.69
CA THR A 54 -1.67 -7.87 18.56
C THR A 54 -1.29 -8.09 20.03
N SER A 55 -0.32 -8.97 20.30
CA SER A 55 0.20 -9.24 21.66
C SER A 55 1.13 -8.14 22.20
N GLY A 56 1.47 -7.12 21.41
CA GLY A 56 2.35 -6.03 21.81
C GLY A 56 3.87 -6.35 21.76
N LYS A 57 4.26 -7.56 21.31
CA LYS A 57 5.68 -7.89 21.06
C LYS A 57 6.29 -7.01 19.96
N VAL A 58 5.50 -6.68 18.98
CA VAL A 58 5.79 -5.71 17.92
C VAL A 58 4.96 -4.47 18.19
N ARG A 59 5.61 -3.32 18.26
CA ARG A 59 4.97 -2.04 18.54
C ARG A 59 4.40 -1.40 17.27
N VAL A 60 5.14 -1.46 16.14
CA VAL A 60 4.77 -0.79 14.89
C VAL A 60 4.63 -1.80 13.76
N MET A 61 3.48 -1.79 13.09
CA MET A 61 3.24 -2.57 11.88
C MET A 61 3.50 -1.72 10.65
N CYS A 62 4.52 -2.06 9.85
CA CYS A 62 4.78 -1.46 8.55
C CYS A 62 4.04 -2.25 7.48
N ALA A 63 3.02 -1.69 6.84
CA ALA A 63 2.12 -2.48 6.01
C ALA A 63 1.76 -1.80 4.69
N THR A 64 1.39 -2.63 3.69
CA THR A 64 0.59 -2.15 2.55
C THR A 64 -0.90 -2.18 2.92
N ASN A 65 -1.76 -1.70 2.03
CA ASN A 65 -3.23 -1.80 2.16
C ASN A 65 -3.77 -3.23 2.36
N ALA A 66 -2.94 -4.27 2.14
CA ALA A 66 -3.27 -5.65 2.48
C ALA A 66 -3.46 -5.88 3.99
N PHE A 67 -2.91 -5.00 4.83
CA PHE A 67 -3.13 -4.97 6.27
C PHE A 67 -4.36 -4.12 6.57
N GLY A 68 -5.54 -4.72 6.42
CA GLY A 68 -6.78 -3.97 6.45
C GLY A 68 -7.95 -4.73 7.03
N MET A 69 -8.60 -5.58 6.25
CA MET A 69 -9.82 -6.28 6.68
C MET A 69 -9.57 -7.18 7.89
N GLY A 70 -10.46 -7.11 8.88
CA GLY A 70 -10.41 -7.96 10.07
C GLY A 70 -9.46 -7.51 11.19
N ILE A 71 -8.84 -6.34 11.09
CA ILE A 71 -8.03 -5.81 12.19
C ILE A 71 -8.94 -5.14 13.21
N ASP A 72 -9.00 -5.72 14.40
CA ASP A 72 -9.76 -5.21 15.54
C ASP A 72 -8.86 -5.06 16.79
N LYS A 73 -7.81 -4.25 16.68
CA LYS A 73 -6.98 -3.83 17.80
C LYS A 73 -7.40 -2.43 18.23
N SER A 74 -7.97 -2.30 19.42
CA SER A 74 -8.59 -1.07 19.92
C SER A 74 -7.59 0.02 20.32
N ASP A 75 -6.39 -0.39 20.77
CA ASP A 75 -5.37 0.48 21.37
C ASP A 75 -4.33 1.03 20.37
N VAL A 76 -4.66 1.12 19.09
CA VAL A 76 -3.79 1.76 18.09
C VAL A 76 -3.76 3.27 18.35
N ARG A 77 -2.56 3.80 18.61
CA ARG A 77 -2.36 5.24 18.98
C ARG A 77 -2.04 6.11 17.79
N PHE A 78 -1.48 5.56 16.73
CA PHE A 78 -1.19 6.34 15.53
C PHE A 78 -1.26 5.47 14.25
N VAL A 79 -1.70 6.12 13.19
CA VAL A 79 -1.61 5.61 11.82
C VAL A 79 -0.86 6.65 10.98
N ILE A 80 0.23 6.24 10.38
CA ILE A 80 1.07 7.10 9.54
C ILE A 80 1.03 6.58 8.11
N HIS A 81 0.68 7.46 7.17
CA HIS A 81 0.83 7.20 5.74
C HIS A 81 2.12 7.82 5.24
N MET A 82 3.02 6.98 4.73
CA MET A 82 4.31 7.41 4.16
C MET A 82 4.17 7.88 2.72
N ASP A 83 3.07 7.50 2.08
CA ASP A 83 2.72 7.83 0.71
C ASP A 83 1.25 8.25 0.68
N MET A 84 0.88 9.20 -0.18
CA MET A 84 -0.50 9.66 -0.31
C MET A 84 -1.38 8.53 -0.90
N PRO A 85 -2.47 8.12 -0.22
CA PRO A 85 -3.46 7.21 -0.80
C PRO A 85 -4.10 7.81 -2.06
N MET A 86 -4.51 6.95 -2.99
CA MET A 86 -5.12 7.39 -4.24
C MET A 86 -6.58 7.84 -4.09
N GLN A 87 -7.20 7.56 -2.94
CA GLN A 87 -8.63 7.80 -2.71
C GLN A 87 -8.93 8.05 -1.23
N PRO A 88 -9.87 8.97 -0.91
CA PRO A 88 -10.24 9.30 0.47
C PRO A 88 -10.82 8.12 1.24
N GLU A 89 -11.51 7.19 0.57
CA GLU A 89 -12.11 6.01 1.20
C GLU A 89 -11.04 5.11 1.85
N SER A 90 -9.95 4.84 1.14
CA SER A 90 -8.82 4.07 1.68
C SER A 90 -8.18 4.80 2.85
N TYR A 91 -7.91 6.09 2.70
CA TYR A 91 -7.36 6.92 3.77
C TYR A 91 -8.23 6.87 5.02
N PHE A 92 -9.53 7.12 4.88
CA PHE A 92 -10.49 7.12 5.99
C PHE A 92 -10.57 5.77 6.69
N GLN A 93 -10.64 4.67 5.91
CA GLN A 93 -10.68 3.31 6.44
C GLN A 93 -9.40 2.94 7.20
N GLU A 94 -8.25 3.38 6.71
CA GLU A 94 -6.94 3.09 7.30
C GLU A 94 -6.69 3.93 8.56
N VAL A 95 -6.99 5.23 8.53
CA VAL A 95 -6.91 6.11 9.71
C VAL A 95 -7.91 5.71 10.79
N GLY A 96 -9.12 5.28 10.40
CA GLY A 96 -10.17 4.81 11.30
C GLY A 96 -9.82 3.55 12.12
N ARG A 97 -8.61 3.00 11.95
CA ARG A 97 -8.07 1.94 12.82
C ARG A 97 -7.52 2.47 14.14
N ALA A 98 -7.20 3.75 14.19
CA ALA A 98 -6.66 4.38 15.39
C ALA A 98 -7.79 4.82 16.35
N GLY A 99 -7.56 4.66 17.66
CA GLY A 99 -8.42 5.20 18.71
C GLY A 99 -9.78 4.52 18.87
N ARG A 100 -9.95 3.27 18.51
CA ARG A 100 -11.21 2.53 18.69
C ARG A 100 -11.64 2.34 20.14
N ASP A 101 -10.72 2.52 21.08
CA ASP A 101 -10.99 2.53 22.51
C ASP A 101 -11.46 3.91 23.05
N GLY A 102 -11.70 4.87 22.17
CA GLY A 102 -12.12 6.23 22.51
C GLY A 102 -11.00 7.14 23.04
N LYS A 103 -9.77 6.63 23.16
CA LYS A 103 -8.63 7.45 23.60
C LYS A 103 -8.01 8.21 22.43
N THR A 104 -7.31 9.30 22.77
CA THR A 104 -6.61 10.12 21.75
C THR A 104 -5.69 9.28 20.89
N ALA A 105 -5.87 9.43 19.58
CA ALA A 105 -5.06 8.79 18.56
C ALA A 105 -4.82 9.75 17.39
N TYR A 106 -3.80 9.47 16.59
CA TYR A 106 -3.33 10.38 15.55
C TYR A 106 -3.34 9.69 14.18
N GLY A 107 -4.01 10.33 13.21
CA GLY A 107 -3.90 10.04 11.79
C GLY A 107 -2.93 11.03 11.14
N ILE A 108 -1.87 10.54 10.53
CA ILE A 108 -0.81 11.38 9.97
C ILE A 108 -0.59 10.97 8.52
N LEU A 109 -0.65 11.94 7.63
CA LEU A 109 -0.30 11.77 6.22
C LEU A 109 0.92 12.64 5.91
N LEU A 110 1.99 11.99 5.47
CA LEU A 110 3.17 12.68 4.95
C LEU A 110 3.01 12.84 3.44
N TRP A 111 3.10 14.06 2.95
CA TRP A 111 3.02 14.32 1.53
C TRP A 111 3.86 15.56 1.15
N ASN A 112 4.17 15.64 -0.13
CA ASN A 112 4.79 16.79 -0.77
C ASN A 112 4.24 16.94 -2.21
N ASP A 113 4.59 18.02 -2.90
CA ASP A 113 4.10 18.28 -4.26
C ASP A 113 4.51 17.21 -5.29
N HIS A 114 5.65 16.56 -5.08
CA HIS A 114 6.11 15.45 -5.92
C HIS A 114 5.17 14.24 -5.83
N ASP A 115 4.63 13.93 -4.64
CA ASP A 115 3.68 12.84 -4.45
C ASP A 115 2.41 13.06 -5.26
N THR A 116 1.94 14.30 -5.36
CA THR A 116 0.79 14.67 -6.20
C THR A 116 1.06 14.41 -7.68
N ALA A 117 2.23 14.81 -8.17
CA ALA A 117 2.62 14.58 -9.56
C ALA A 117 2.75 13.07 -9.87
N GLU A 118 3.39 12.32 -8.96
CA GLU A 118 3.54 10.87 -9.09
C GLU A 118 2.18 10.15 -9.08
N ALA A 119 1.24 10.57 -8.20
CA ALA A 119 -0.10 10.01 -8.14
C ALA A 119 -0.87 10.21 -9.45
N LYS A 120 -0.81 11.40 -10.06
CA LYS A 120 -1.42 11.68 -11.37
C LYS A 120 -0.81 10.80 -12.48
N LEU A 121 0.51 10.66 -12.53
CA LEU A 121 1.17 9.77 -13.47
C LEU A 121 0.80 8.30 -13.23
N SER A 122 0.72 7.88 -11.98
CA SER A 122 0.30 6.52 -11.62
C SER A 122 -1.14 6.23 -12.06
N LEU A 123 -2.04 7.21 -11.95
CA LEU A 123 -3.41 7.09 -12.44
C LEU A 123 -3.46 6.92 -13.96
N MET A 124 -2.73 7.76 -14.71
CA MET A 124 -2.67 7.66 -16.17
C MET A 124 -2.20 6.29 -16.65
N ARG A 125 -1.19 5.72 -16.00
CA ARG A 125 -0.69 4.37 -16.31
C ARG A 125 -1.70 3.25 -16.07
N GLN A 126 -2.71 3.45 -15.23
CA GLN A 126 -3.76 2.46 -15.00
C GLN A 126 -4.76 2.37 -16.16
N PHE A 127 -4.73 3.33 -17.08
CA PHE A 127 -5.65 3.42 -18.22
C PHE A 127 -4.86 3.49 -19.53
N PRO A 128 -4.22 2.37 -19.96
CA PRO A 128 -3.55 2.29 -21.25
C PRO A 128 -4.52 2.51 -22.40
N THR A 129 -3.99 2.97 -23.54
CA THR A 129 -4.81 3.16 -24.73
C THR A 129 -5.36 1.83 -25.24
N ARG A 130 -6.45 1.86 -26.02
CA ARG A 130 -7.05 0.66 -26.62
C ARG A 130 -6.06 -0.09 -27.49
N GLU A 131 -5.26 0.64 -28.24
CA GLU A 131 -4.21 0.11 -29.10
C GLU A 131 -3.17 -0.64 -28.28
N ALA A 132 -2.72 -0.06 -27.17
CA ALA A 132 -1.78 -0.72 -26.25
C ALA A 132 -2.38 -2.03 -25.66
N ILE A 133 -3.67 -2.01 -25.29
CA ILE A 133 -4.35 -3.19 -24.77
C ILE A 133 -4.45 -4.28 -25.85
N ARG A 134 -4.77 -3.93 -27.10
CA ARG A 134 -4.82 -4.87 -28.23
C ARG A 134 -3.45 -5.49 -28.50
N VAL A 135 -2.40 -4.67 -28.55
CA VAL A 135 -1.02 -5.14 -28.71
C VAL A 135 -0.65 -6.13 -27.62
N ILE A 136 -0.88 -5.78 -26.36
CA ILE A 136 -0.58 -6.67 -25.21
C ILE A 136 -1.40 -7.98 -25.32
N TYR A 137 -2.67 -7.91 -25.71
CA TYR A 137 -3.49 -9.12 -25.90
C TYR A 137 -2.92 -10.04 -26.99
N GLN A 138 -2.58 -9.53 -28.18
CA GLN A 138 -2.03 -10.35 -29.26
C GLN A 138 -0.67 -10.93 -28.90
N GLN A 139 0.18 -10.17 -28.22
CA GLN A 139 1.44 -10.67 -27.68
C GLN A 139 1.23 -11.75 -26.63
N LEU A 140 0.21 -11.61 -25.77
CA LEU A 140 -0.17 -12.60 -24.78
C LEU A 140 -0.59 -13.92 -25.43
N MET A 141 -1.45 -13.86 -26.47
CA MET A 141 -1.85 -15.05 -27.21
C MET A 141 -0.66 -15.75 -27.89
N SER A 142 0.28 -14.97 -28.40
CA SER A 142 1.51 -15.50 -28.99
C SER A 142 2.46 -16.08 -27.94
N TYR A 143 2.57 -15.45 -26.77
CA TYR A 143 3.36 -15.93 -25.63
C TYR A 143 2.86 -17.30 -25.14
N LEU A 144 1.55 -17.48 -25.06
CA LEU A 144 0.88 -18.71 -24.64
C LEU A 144 0.74 -19.75 -25.79
N GLN A 145 1.19 -19.40 -27.01
CA GLN A 145 1.13 -20.25 -28.19
C GLN A 145 -0.28 -20.72 -28.57
N ILE A 146 -1.29 -19.86 -28.38
CA ILE A 146 -2.70 -20.18 -28.62
C ILE A 146 -3.04 -19.88 -30.09
N ALA A 147 -3.60 -20.84 -30.79
CA ALA A 147 -4.07 -20.68 -32.16
C ALA A 147 -5.33 -19.78 -32.21
N PRO A 148 -5.60 -19.06 -33.34
CA PRO A 148 -6.82 -18.30 -33.51
C PRO A 148 -8.09 -19.15 -33.25
N GLY A 149 -9.02 -18.64 -32.47
CA GLY A 149 -10.25 -19.32 -32.06
C GLY A 149 -10.10 -20.35 -30.93
N ALA A 150 -8.89 -20.79 -30.61
CA ALA A 150 -8.62 -21.79 -29.57
C ALA A 150 -8.47 -21.14 -28.14
N GLY A 151 -8.34 -22.00 -27.14
CA GLY A 151 -8.00 -21.63 -25.75
C GLY A 151 -9.19 -21.23 -24.88
N MET A 152 -10.43 -21.30 -25.36
CA MET A 152 -11.60 -20.94 -24.57
C MET A 152 -11.72 -21.81 -23.32
N LEU A 153 -11.83 -21.18 -22.15
CA LEU A 153 -11.89 -21.78 -20.81
C LEU A 153 -10.63 -22.55 -20.39
N GLU A 154 -9.56 -22.46 -21.15
CA GLU A 154 -8.28 -23.03 -20.78
C GLU A 154 -7.48 -22.09 -19.87
N SER A 155 -6.68 -22.69 -18.96
CA SER A 155 -5.87 -21.99 -17.97
C SER A 155 -4.39 -22.24 -18.21
N TYR A 156 -3.62 -21.17 -18.19
CA TYR A 156 -2.18 -21.19 -18.48
C TYR A 156 -1.40 -20.58 -17.31
N PRO A 157 -0.24 -21.15 -16.93
CA PRO A 157 0.70 -20.47 -16.05
C PRO A 157 1.15 -19.15 -16.69
N PHE A 158 1.11 -18.07 -15.95
CA PHE A 158 1.46 -16.75 -16.48
C PHE A 158 2.24 -15.91 -15.47
N SER A 159 3.40 -15.41 -15.90
CA SER A 159 4.24 -14.49 -15.15
C SER A 159 4.25 -13.13 -15.84
N ILE A 160 3.68 -12.12 -15.19
CA ILE A 160 3.70 -10.73 -15.67
C ILE A 160 5.14 -10.25 -15.88
N ALA A 161 6.05 -10.59 -14.96
CA ALA A 161 7.45 -10.15 -15.03
C ALA A 161 8.18 -10.72 -16.25
N GLU A 162 8.04 -12.03 -16.51
CA GLU A 162 8.67 -12.69 -17.68
C GLU A 162 8.07 -12.20 -18.99
N PHE A 163 6.74 -12.04 -19.05
CA PHE A 163 6.06 -11.49 -20.22
C PHE A 163 6.51 -10.07 -20.51
N ALA A 164 6.52 -9.19 -19.49
CA ALA A 164 6.95 -7.80 -19.62
C ALA A 164 8.40 -7.71 -20.11
N GLN A 165 9.29 -8.51 -19.55
CA GLN A 165 10.69 -8.57 -19.98
C GLN A 165 10.82 -9.04 -21.44
N ARG A 166 10.08 -10.07 -21.83
CA ARG A 166 10.15 -10.65 -23.19
C ARG A 166 9.72 -9.68 -24.28
N TYR A 167 8.68 -8.87 -24.01
CA TYR A 167 8.10 -7.94 -24.98
C TYR A 167 8.49 -6.49 -24.78
N GLY A 168 9.37 -6.19 -23.81
CA GLY A 168 9.88 -4.84 -23.56
C GLY A 168 8.84 -3.88 -22.93
N HIS A 169 7.87 -4.42 -22.23
CA HIS A 169 6.86 -3.62 -21.50
C HIS A 169 7.26 -3.36 -20.05
N SER A 170 6.69 -2.31 -19.46
CA SER A 170 6.67 -2.17 -18.01
C SER A 170 5.71 -3.20 -17.39
N PRO A 171 6.08 -3.91 -16.29
CA PRO A 171 5.15 -4.80 -15.60
C PRO A 171 3.84 -4.14 -15.18
N MET A 172 3.87 -2.82 -14.89
CA MET A 172 2.68 -2.05 -14.52
C MET A 172 1.74 -1.84 -15.70
N ASP A 173 2.25 -1.59 -16.90
CA ASP A 173 1.44 -1.41 -18.11
C ASP A 173 0.78 -2.74 -18.50
N VAL A 174 1.53 -3.85 -18.40
CA VAL A 174 0.96 -5.20 -18.60
C VAL A 174 -0.16 -5.47 -17.59
N LEU A 175 0.08 -5.20 -16.30
CA LEU A 175 -0.92 -5.40 -15.25
C LEU A 175 -2.18 -4.56 -15.52
N ALA A 176 -2.03 -3.30 -15.91
CA ALA A 176 -3.15 -2.42 -16.24
C ALA A 176 -3.97 -2.94 -17.43
N ALA A 177 -3.31 -3.34 -18.51
CA ALA A 177 -3.98 -3.93 -19.67
C ALA A 177 -4.70 -5.25 -19.32
N MET A 178 -4.05 -6.12 -18.54
CA MET A 178 -4.64 -7.38 -18.07
C MET A 178 -5.87 -7.15 -17.19
N GLN A 179 -5.85 -6.14 -16.32
CA GLN A 179 -7.02 -5.78 -15.50
C GLN A 179 -8.19 -5.30 -16.36
N LEU A 180 -7.94 -4.50 -17.38
CA LEU A 180 -8.99 -4.04 -18.31
C LEU A 180 -9.54 -5.18 -19.15
N LEU A 181 -8.69 -6.09 -19.64
CA LEU A 181 -9.12 -7.31 -20.33
C LEU A 181 -9.96 -8.24 -19.43
N LYS A 182 -9.57 -8.37 -18.15
CA LYS A 182 -10.35 -9.11 -17.13
C LYS A 182 -11.72 -8.49 -16.93
N LEU A 183 -11.79 -7.17 -16.75
CA LEU A 183 -13.03 -6.44 -16.54
C LEU A 183 -13.93 -6.46 -17.78
N SER A 184 -13.34 -6.54 -18.97
CA SER A 184 -14.05 -6.68 -20.25
C SER A 184 -14.46 -8.12 -20.56
N GLY A 185 -14.17 -9.08 -19.68
CA GLY A 185 -14.61 -10.46 -19.82
C GLY A 185 -13.78 -11.33 -20.78
N TYR A 186 -12.59 -10.91 -21.17
CA TYR A 186 -11.73 -11.70 -22.07
C TYR A 186 -10.88 -12.74 -21.32
N LEU A 187 -10.52 -12.45 -20.09
CA LEU A 187 -9.67 -13.34 -19.28
C LEU A 187 -9.99 -13.24 -17.79
N ARG A 188 -9.53 -14.20 -17.02
CA ARG A 188 -9.49 -14.22 -15.57
C ARG A 188 -8.06 -14.42 -15.10
N LEU A 189 -7.65 -13.64 -14.12
CA LEU A 189 -6.39 -13.82 -13.39
C LEU A 189 -6.73 -14.38 -12.02
N ASP A 190 -6.26 -15.57 -11.73
CA ASP A 190 -6.35 -16.15 -10.40
C ASP A 190 -5.02 -15.89 -9.70
N ASP A 191 -5.05 -15.11 -8.63
CA ASP A 191 -3.90 -14.93 -7.74
C ASP A 191 -3.54 -16.29 -7.18
N GLY A 192 -2.39 -16.85 -7.57
CA GLY A 192 -1.92 -18.19 -7.36
C GLY A 192 -2.49 -18.89 -6.12
N ALA A 193 -3.67 -19.46 -6.25
CA ALA A 193 -4.18 -20.37 -5.27
C ALA A 193 -3.24 -21.58 -5.26
N TYR A 194 -2.66 -21.88 -4.09
CA TYR A 194 -1.89 -23.10 -3.88
C TYR A 194 -2.68 -24.28 -4.45
N ARG A 195 -2.28 -24.76 -5.63
CA ARG A 195 -2.80 -26.01 -6.19
C ARG A 195 -1.76 -27.07 -5.91
N PRO A 196 -2.04 -27.99 -5.00
CA PRO A 196 -1.13 -29.08 -4.73
C PRO A 196 -0.87 -29.87 -6.02
N SER A 197 0.31 -30.41 -6.16
CA SER A 197 0.62 -31.39 -7.19
C SER A 197 -0.40 -32.51 -7.16
N LYS A 198 -0.70 -33.07 -8.32
CA LYS A 198 -1.63 -34.20 -8.45
C LYS A 198 -0.96 -35.30 -9.23
N ILE A 199 -1.30 -36.55 -8.88
CA ILE A 199 -0.92 -37.75 -9.66
C ILE A 199 -2.15 -38.62 -9.93
N HIS A 200 -2.10 -39.29 -11.04
CA HIS A 200 -3.04 -40.35 -11.45
C HIS A 200 -2.25 -41.50 -12.04
N VAL A 201 -2.57 -42.73 -11.67
CA VAL A 201 -1.90 -43.91 -12.22
C VAL A 201 -2.61 -44.33 -13.52
N LEU A 202 -1.88 -44.33 -14.63
CA LEU A 202 -2.41 -44.65 -15.96
C LEU A 202 -2.53 -46.14 -16.19
N LEU A 203 -1.65 -46.96 -15.57
CA LEU A 203 -1.63 -48.39 -15.72
C LEU A 203 -2.73 -49.03 -14.84
N ASN A 204 -3.34 -50.12 -15.33
CA ASN A 204 -4.16 -50.96 -14.48
C ASN A 204 -3.29 -51.74 -13.47
N LYS A 205 -3.93 -52.35 -12.44
CA LYS A 205 -3.24 -52.99 -11.31
C LYS A 205 -2.26 -54.10 -11.77
N ASN A 206 -2.63 -54.90 -12.77
CA ASN A 206 -1.79 -56.00 -13.27
C ASN A 206 -0.58 -55.45 -14.07
N SER A 207 -0.80 -54.43 -14.88
CA SER A 207 0.26 -53.80 -15.65
C SER A 207 1.26 -53.08 -14.76
N LEU A 208 0.77 -52.41 -13.66
CA LEU A 208 1.64 -51.76 -12.70
C LEU A 208 2.47 -52.79 -11.91
N TYR A 209 1.88 -53.92 -11.54
CA TYR A 209 2.62 -55.01 -10.89
C TYR A 209 3.74 -55.55 -11.83
N ASN A 210 3.44 -55.80 -13.07
CA ASN A 210 4.43 -56.23 -14.05
C ASN A 210 5.55 -55.17 -14.24
N PHE A 211 5.19 -53.90 -14.27
CA PHE A 211 6.15 -52.82 -14.34
C PHE A 211 7.12 -52.83 -13.12
N GLN A 212 6.61 -53.02 -11.91
CA GLN A 212 7.42 -53.09 -10.68
C GLN A 212 8.36 -54.32 -10.71
N VAL A 213 7.89 -55.47 -11.16
CA VAL A 213 8.72 -56.69 -11.29
C VAL A 213 9.84 -56.49 -12.31
N MET A 214 9.57 -55.83 -13.44
CA MET A 214 10.56 -55.53 -14.46
C MET A 214 11.53 -54.41 -14.08
N ASN A 215 11.12 -53.56 -13.16
CA ASN A 215 11.88 -52.38 -12.72
C ASN A 215 11.99 -52.30 -11.19
N PRO A 216 12.75 -53.19 -10.53
CA PRO A 216 12.79 -53.31 -9.06
C PRO A 216 13.18 -52.01 -8.35
N HIS A 217 13.98 -51.13 -8.99
CA HIS A 217 14.41 -49.85 -8.42
C HIS A 217 13.28 -48.83 -8.30
N TRP A 218 12.09 -49.05 -8.88
CA TRP A 218 10.88 -48.25 -8.74
C TRP A 218 9.89 -48.82 -7.75
N GLU A 219 10.04 -50.09 -7.33
CA GLU A 219 9.08 -50.80 -6.50
C GLU A 219 8.77 -50.05 -5.20
N ASP A 220 9.81 -49.70 -4.46
CA ASP A 220 9.66 -48.97 -3.16
C ASP A 220 8.97 -47.64 -3.34
N PHE A 221 9.35 -46.86 -4.35
CA PHE A 221 8.80 -45.53 -4.59
C PHE A 221 7.33 -45.60 -5.03
N VAL A 222 6.98 -46.46 -5.94
CA VAL A 222 5.58 -46.66 -6.41
C VAL A 222 4.72 -47.21 -5.29
N THR A 223 5.21 -48.20 -4.53
CA THR A 223 4.51 -48.78 -3.40
C THR A 223 4.25 -47.74 -2.31
N LEU A 224 5.21 -46.87 -2.03
CA LEU A 224 5.04 -45.78 -1.09
C LEU A 224 3.91 -44.84 -1.53
N LEU A 225 3.89 -44.40 -2.81
CA LEU A 225 2.83 -43.54 -3.33
C LEU A 225 1.45 -44.18 -3.20
N LEU A 226 1.32 -45.46 -3.51
CA LEU A 226 0.05 -46.20 -3.38
C LEU A 226 -0.42 -46.33 -1.94
N ARG A 227 0.51 -46.42 -0.98
CA ARG A 227 0.19 -46.46 0.47
C ARG A 227 -0.17 -45.12 1.04
N MET A 228 0.48 -44.07 0.58
CA MET A 228 0.23 -42.72 1.07
C MET A 228 -1.07 -42.10 0.57
N TYR A 229 -1.43 -42.42 -0.68
CA TYR A 229 -2.53 -41.75 -1.37
C TYR A 229 -3.51 -42.77 -1.94
N GLY A 230 -4.73 -42.77 -1.38
CA GLY A 230 -5.82 -43.65 -1.89
C GLY A 230 -6.47 -43.07 -3.14
N GLY A 231 -7.02 -43.94 -4.01
CA GLY A 231 -7.79 -43.53 -5.20
C GLY A 231 -6.96 -43.14 -6.43
N LEU A 232 -5.65 -43.45 -6.44
CA LEU A 232 -4.74 -43.10 -7.51
C LEU A 232 -5.07 -43.76 -8.90
N PHE A 233 -5.82 -44.84 -8.90
CA PHE A 233 -6.26 -45.52 -10.14
C PHE A 233 -7.56 -44.94 -10.69
N GLU A 234 -8.35 -44.26 -9.86
CA GLU A 234 -9.69 -43.81 -10.20
C GLU A 234 -9.73 -42.33 -10.57
N GLN A 235 -8.84 -41.52 -9.97
CA GLN A 235 -8.86 -40.09 -10.17
C GLN A 235 -7.51 -39.43 -9.87
N TYR A 236 -7.38 -38.15 -10.23
CA TYR A 236 -6.24 -37.32 -9.80
C TYR A 236 -6.28 -37.05 -8.33
N VAL A 237 -5.27 -37.48 -7.59
CA VAL A 237 -5.16 -37.32 -6.16
C VAL A 237 -4.11 -36.24 -5.84
N PRO A 238 -4.43 -35.26 -4.99
CA PRO A 238 -3.46 -34.28 -4.54
C PRO A 238 -2.34 -34.93 -3.73
N ILE A 239 -1.09 -34.55 -4.03
CA ILE A 239 0.10 -35.03 -3.30
C ILE A 239 0.91 -33.88 -2.76
N ARG A 240 1.80 -34.18 -1.80
CA ARG A 240 2.78 -33.24 -1.25
C ARG A 240 4.17 -33.85 -1.36
N GLU A 241 4.98 -33.34 -2.27
CA GLU A 241 6.35 -33.81 -2.54
C GLU A 241 7.22 -33.76 -1.28
N VAL A 242 7.01 -32.74 -0.41
CA VAL A 242 7.73 -32.60 0.86
C VAL A 242 7.47 -33.80 1.79
N GLU A 243 6.26 -34.36 1.81
CA GLU A 243 5.93 -35.53 2.63
C GLU A 243 6.55 -36.79 2.04
N VAL A 244 6.49 -36.96 0.71
CA VAL A 244 7.15 -38.07 0.00
C VAL A 244 8.67 -37.99 0.20
N ALA A 245 9.28 -36.81 0.10
CA ALA A 245 10.70 -36.57 0.32
C ALA A 245 11.16 -37.02 1.71
N LYS A 246 10.38 -36.68 2.76
CA LYS A 246 10.67 -37.09 4.15
C LYS A 246 10.70 -38.62 4.32
N LEU A 247 9.78 -39.35 3.67
CA LEU A 247 9.66 -40.78 3.81
C LEU A 247 10.65 -41.56 2.92
N THR A 248 11.07 -40.97 1.80
CA THR A 248 12.04 -41.60 0.89
C THR A 248 13.50 -41.23 1.20
N GLY A 249 13.74 -40.22 2.07
CA GLY A 249 15.08 -39.66 2.29
C GLY A 249 15.63 -38.85 1.11
N LEU A 250 14.80 -38.55 0.11
CA LEU A 250 15.19 -37.76 -1.07
C LEU A 250 14.99 -36.26 -0.81
N THR A 251 15.60 -35.44 -1.67
CA THR A 251 15.24 -34.00 -1.76
C THR A 251 13.89 -33.84 -2.48
N VAL A 252 13.22 -32.72 -2.30
CA VAL A 252 11.96 -32.42 -3.00
C VAL A 252 12.15 -32.47 -4.51
N ASP A 253 13.23 -31.89 -5.02
CA ASP A 253 13.59 -31.94 -6.45
C ASP A 253 13.82 -33.37 -6.92
N GLY A 254 14.45 -34.22 -6.10
CA GLY A 254 14.64 -35.64 -6.39
C GLY A 254 13.33 -36.42 -6.49
N VAL A 255 12.32 -36.04 -5.68
CA VAL A 255 10.95 -36.63 -5.81
C VAL A 255 10.29 -36.16 -7.09
N VAL A 256 10.35 -34.86 -7.41
CA VAL A 256 9.80 -34.29 -8.66
C VAL A 256 10.42 -34.96 -9.88
N ASP A 257 11.73 -35.17 -9.89
CA ASP A 257 12.43 -35.85 -11.00
C ASP A 257 11.98 -37.32 -11.15
N LYS A 258 11.77 -38.03 -10.05
CA LYS A 258 11.23 -39.39 -10.09
C LYS A 258 9.80 -39.42 -10.63
N LEU A 259 8.94 -38.49 -10.21
CA LEU A 259 7.57 -38.39 -10.72
C LEU A 259 7.54 -38.09 -12.23
N LYS A 260 8.38 -37.17 -12.71
CA LYS A 260 8.52 -36.88 -14.14
C LYS A 260 9.03 -38.08 -14.94
N LYS A 261 9.96 -38.84 -14.39
CA LYS A 261 10.44 -40.11 -15.08
C LYS A 261 9.34 -41.15 -15.16
N LEU A 262 8.53 -41.35 -14.11
CA LEU A 262 7.37 -42.25 -14.18
C LEU A 262 6.32 -41.77 -15.19
N GLN A 263 6.15 -40.45 -15.33
CA GLN A 263 5.29 -39.88 -16.38
C GLN A 263 5.84 -40.17 -17.79
N HIS A 264 7.15 -39.96 -18.00
CA HIS A 264 7.76 -40.29 -19.30
C HIS A 264 7.72 -41.79 -19.68
N MET A 265 7.50 -42.64 -18.70
CA MET A 265 7.29 -44.09 -18.89
C MET A 265 5.81 -44.46 -18.97
N ASP A 266 4.89 -43.50 -19.06
CA ASP A 266 3.44 -43.68 -19.11
C ASP A 266 2.87 -44.51 -17.94
N VAL A 267 3.54 -44.49 -16.79
CA VAL A 267 3.09 -45.17 -15.55
C VAL A 267 2.08 -44.32 -14.80
N ILE A 268 2.37 -43.03 -14.70
CA ILE A 268 1.52 -42.02 -14.02
C ILE A 268 1.37 -40.80 -14.90
N GLU A 269 0.33 -40.04 -14.64
CA GLU A 269 0.25 -38.63 -15.03
C GLU A 269 0.52 -37.78 -13.80
N TYR A 270 1.49 -36.86 -13.92
CA TYR A 270 1.91 -35.95 -12.81
C TYR A 270 1.69 -34.53 -13.23
N ILE A 271 0.83 -33.85 -12.50
CA ILE A 271 0.58 -32.39 -12.60
C ILE A 271 1.36 -31.73 -11.47
N PRO A 272 2.48 -31.06 -11.76
CA PRO A 272 3.29 -30.42 -10.72
C PRO A 272 2.56 -29.28 -10.06
N HIS A 273 2.94 -28.97 -8.82
CA HIS A 273 2.55 -27.78 -8.12
C HIS A 273 2.94 -26.54 -8.93
N VAL A 274 2.01 -25.62 -9.06
CA VAL A 274 2.22 -24.34 -9.75
C VAL A 274 2.00 -23.22 -8.76
N ASP A 275 3.09 -22.54 -8.36
CA ASP A 275 3.05 -21.32 -7.57
C ASP A 275 2.79 -20.06 -8.42
N SER A 276 2.72 -20.22 -9.74
CA SER A 276 2.49 -19.12 -10.66
C SER A 276 1.02 -18.77 -10.74
N PRO A 277 0.68 -17.48 -10.82
CA PRO A 277 -0.67 -17.05 -11.15
C PRO A 277 -1.16 -17.74 -12.42
N LEU A 278 -2.44 -18.14 -12.43
CA LEU A 278 -3.06 -18.73 -13.62
C LEU A 278 -3.86 -17.65 -14.36
N LEU A 279 -3.68 -17.64 -15.66
CA LEU A 279 -4.49 -16.90 -16.59
C LEU A 279 -5.45 -17.84 -17.29
N THR A 280 -6.76 -17.62 -17.10
CA THR A 280 -7.81 -18.38 -17.80
C THR A 280 -8.39 -17.51 -18.90
N LEU A 281 -8.43 -18.00 -20.13
CA LEU A 281 -9.15 -17.32 -21.21
C LEU A 281 -10.65 -17.59 -21.08
N LEU A 282 -11.46 -16.55 -21.13
CA LEU A 282 -12.92 -16.67 -21.10
C LEU A 282 -13.53 -16.74 -22.52
N THR A 283 -12.73 -16.37 -23.52
CA THR A 283 -13.06 -16.49 -24.96
C THR A 283 -11.94 -17.22 -25.68
N GLY A 284 -12.20 -17.78 -26.84
CA GLY A 284 -11.14 -18.19 -27.73
C GLY A 284 -10.28 -17.00 -28.18
N ARG A 285 -9.06 -17.25 -28.69
CA ARG A 285 -8.20 -16.21 -29.25
C ARG A 285 -8.95 -15.43 -30.33
N LEU A 286 -9.16 -14.14 -30.10
CA LEU A 286 -9.81 -13.21 -31.00
C LEU A 286 -8.80 -12.52 -31.91
N HIS A 287 -9.26 -12.10 -33.09
CA HIS A 287 -8.51 -11.17 -33.93
C HIS A 287 -8.46 -9.78 -33.30
N GLU A 288 -7.48 -8.98 -33.67
CA GLU A 288 -7.28 -7.63 -33.12
C GLU A 288 -8.53 -6.75 -33.19
N ASP A 289 -9.25 -6.80 -34.33
CA ASP A 289 -10.45 -5.99 -34.56
C ASP A 289 -11.68 -6.46 -33.77
N GLU A 290 -11.66 -7.68 -33.25
CA GLU A 290 -12.75 -8.24 -32.44
C GLU A 290 -12.65 -7.86 -30.97
N ILE A 291 -11.48 -7.35 -30.54
CA ILE A 291 -11.29 -6.91 -29.15
C ILE A 291 -11.97 -5.57 -28.94
N ARG A 292 -13.13 -5.62 -28.30
CA ARG A 292 -13.96 -4.45 -28.02
C ARG A 292 -13.87 -4.09 -26.56
N ILE A 293 -13.18 -2.97 -26.27
CA ILE A 293 -13.21 -2.36 -24.94
C ILE A 293 -14.11 -1.14 -25.04
N PRO A 294 -15.29 -1.14 -24.41
CA PRO A 294 -16.23 -0.03 -24.53
C PRO A 294 -15.60 1.29 -24.08
N LYS A 295 -15.73 2.31 -24.91
CA LYS A 295 -15.13 3.63 -24.64
C LYS A 295 -15.71 4.24 -23.37
N ASP A 296 -17.02 4.23 -23.28
CA ASP A 296 -17.77 4.80 -22.15
C ASP A 296 -17.40 4.12 -20.82
N PHE A 297 -17.12 2.82 -20.87
CA PHE A 297 -16.68 2.06 -19.68
C PHE A 297 -15.30 2.51 -19.19
N MET A 298 -14.35 2.71 -20.09
CA MET A 298 -13.01 3.17 -19.74
C MET A 298 -13.04 4.63 -19.25
N GLU A 299 -13.73 5.50 -19.99
CA GLU A 299 -13.86 6.93 -19.67
C GLU A 299 -14.56 7.15 -18.33
N SER A 300 -15.70 6.54 -18.10
CA SER A 300 -16.42 6.67 -16.82
C SER A 300 -15.63 6.13 -15.63
N ARG A 301 -14.86 5.09 -15.84
CA ARG A 301 -13.97 4.55 -14.81
C ARG A 301 -12.79 5.48 -14.52
N MET A 302 -12.12 5.98 -15.57
CA MET A 302 -11.05 6.94 -15.45
C MET A 302 -11.50 8.21 -14.75
N GLU A 303 -12.65 8.77 -15.14
CA GLU A 303 -13.25 9.95 -14.50
C GLU A 303 -13.56 9.72 -13.02
N ARG A 304 -14.01 8.53 -12.66
CA ARG A 304 -14.28 8.20 -11.26
C ARG A 304 -12.99 8.13 -10.44
N GLU A 305 -11.98 7.46 -10.96
CA GLU A 305 -10.69 7.38 -10.26
C GLU A 305 -9.98 8.76 -10.22
N GLN A 306 -10.14 9.57 -11.27
CA GLN A 306 -9.66 10.96 -11.28
C GLN A 306 -10.34 11.79 -10.19
N ARG A 307 -11.67 11.75 -10.09
CA ARG A 307 -12.42 12.47 -9.05
C ARG A 307 -11.98 12.08 -7.63
N ARG A 308 -11.70 10.79 -7.40
CA ARG A 308 -11.18 10.30 -6.11
C ARG A 308 -9.79 10.85 -5.81
N LEU A 309 -8.91 10.81 -6.81
CA LEU A 309 -7.57 11.38 -6.66
C LEU A 309 -7.62 12.88 -6.41
N ASP A 310 -8.45 13.62 -7.17
CA ASP A 310 -8.61 15.07 -6.99
C ASP A 310 -9.14 15.40 -5.60
N ALA A 311 -10.09 14.63 -5.08
CA ALA A 311 -10.57 14.79 -3.71
C ALA A 311 -9.48 14.52 -2.66
N MET A 312 -8.59 13.55 -2.90
CA MET A 312 -7.46 13.29 -2.01
C MET A 312 -6.40 14.40 -2.09
N ILE A 313 -6.11 14.93 -3.27
CA ILE A 313 -5.23 16.08 -3.47
C ILE A 313 -5.82 17.31 -2.76
N HIS A 314 -7.12 17.55 -2.93
CA HIS A 314 -7.81 18.64 -2.25
C HIS A 314 -7.70 18.51 -0.74
N LEU A 315 -7.91 17.30 -0.19
CA LEU A 315 -7.78 17.03 1.24
C LEU A 315 -6.43 17.47 1.80
N VAL A 316 -5.33 17.31 1.07
CA VAL A 316 -3.99 17.65 1.57
C VAL A 316 -3.58 19.10 1.31
N GLN A 317 -4.09 19.73 0.23
CA GLN A 317 -3.68 21.08 -0.19
C GLN A 317 -4.58 22.19 0.35
N ASP A 318 -5.90 21.92 0.44
CA ASP A 318 -6.85 22.96 0.87
C ASP A 318 -6.70 23.29 2.36
N PRO A 319 -6.63 24.57 2.72
CA PRO A 319 -6.46 25.02 4.11
C PRO A 319 -7.74 24.97 4.96
N THR A 320 -8.77 24.24 4.53
CA THR A 320 -9.99 24.03 5.33
C THR A 320 -9.86 22.81 6.26
N CYS A 321 -10.75 22.72 7.25
CA CYS A 321 -10.74 21.66 8.24
C CYS A 321 -10.76 20.25 7.60
N ARG A 322 -9.78 19.40 7.92
CA ARG A 322 -9.64 18.04 7.36
C ARG A 322 -10.89 17.17 7.59
N SER A 323 -11.47 17.24 8.80
CA SER A 323 -12.68 16.47 9.11
C SER A 323 -13.90 16.97 8.32
N GLN A 324 -14.05 18.28 8.11
CA GLN A 324 -15.13 18.82 7.28
C GLN A 324 -14.97 18.38 5.82
N GLN A 325 -13.76 18.37 5.27
CA GLN A 325 -13.51 17.90 3.90
C GLN A 325 -13.86 16.42 3.74
N LEU A 326 -13.41 15.57 4.67
CA LEU A 326 -13.70 14.13 4.63
C LEU A 326 -15.22 13.85 4.77
N LEU A 327 -15.88 14.46 5.74
CA LEU A 327 -17.35 14.25 5.92
C LEU A 327 -18.12 14.72 4.70
N ARG A 328 -17.79 15.89 4.15
CA ARG A 328 -18.42 16.39 2.92
C ARG A 328 -18.22 15.44 1.73
N TYR A 329 -17.04 14.84 1.61
CA TYR A 329 -16.79 13.83 0.58
C TYR A 329 -17.70 12.61 0.72
N PHE A 330 -18.05 12.22 1.95
CA PHE A 330 -18.99 11.12 2.22
C PHE A 330 -20.46 11.55 2.28
N GLY A 331 -20.77 12.81 1.96
CA GLY A 331 -22.14 13.32 1.90
C GLY A 331 -22.67 13.81 3.25
N GLU A 332 -21.79 14.05 4.23
CA GLU A 332 -22.14 14.61 5.53
C GLU A 332 -21.52 16.00 5.71
N ASP A 333 -22.23 16.89 6.38
CA ASP A 333 -21.74 18.22 6.70
C ASP A 333 -21.48 18.36 8.21
N LEU A 334 -20.28 18.82 8.55
CA LEU A 334 -19.93 19.20 9.90
C LEU A 334 -20.18 20.70 10.08
N ALA A 335 -21.07 21.07 11.01
CA ALA A 335 -21.52 22.46 11.22
C ALA A 335 -20.37 23.39 11.64
N ALA A 336 -19.34 22.88 12.32
CA ALA A 336 -18.19 23.66 12.78
C ALA A 336 -16.87 22.91 12.50
N PRO A 337 -15.72 23.60 12.37
CA PRO A 337 -14.41 22.97 12.28
C PRO A 337 -14.12 22.06 13.47
N CYS A 338 -13.42 20.95 13.26
CA CYS A 338 -13.19 19.91 14.27
C CYS A 338 -12.30 20.37 15.46
N GLY A 339 -11.55 21.44 15.32
CA GLY A 339 -10.65 22.00 16.35
C GLY A 339 -9.37 21.19 16.63
N ILE A 340 -9.22 19.99 16.06
CA ILE A 340 -8.14 19.06 16.40
C ILE A 340 -7.19 18.73 15.24
N CYS A 341 -7.57 18.95 13.99
CA CYS A 341 -6.69 18.73 12.84
C CYS A 341 -5.56 19.77 12.75
N ASP A 342 -4.58 19.52 11.90
CA ASP A 342 -3.44 20.40 11.64
C ASP A 342 -3.87 21.82 11.28
N VAL A 343 -4.84 21.96 10.37
CA VAL A 343 -5.38 23.26 9.94
C VAL A 343 -6.06 24.02 11.10
N CYS A 344 -6.93 23.35 11.84
CA CYS A 344 -7.63 24.00 12.97
C CYS A 344 -6.67 24.42 14.09
N ARG A 345 -5.68 23.56 14.40
CA ARG A 345 -4.63 23.90 15.40
C ARG A 345 -3.72 25.02 14.92
N GLY A 346 -3.35 25.01 13.63
CA GLY A 346 -2.58 26.09 13.02
C GLY A 346 -3.31 27.43 13.08
N ALA A 347 -4.59 27.45 12.73
CA ALA A 347 -5.44 28.63 12.80
C ALA A 347 -5.57 29.16 14.23
N LYS A 348 -5.77 28.28 15.22
CA LYS A 348 -5.82 28.67 16.66
C LYS A 348 -4.51 29.26 17.13
N LYS A 349 -3.37 28.61 16.81
CA LYS A 349 -2.04 29.10 17.16
C LYS A 349 -1.76 30.49 16.53
N SER A 350 -2.13 30.66 15.26
CA SER A 350 -1.99 31.93 14.55
C SER A 350 -2.85 33.02 15.18
N ALA A 351 -4.10 32.71 15.56
CA ALA A 351 -4.97 33.66 16.25
C ALA A 351 -4.42 34.07 17.65
N GLU A 352 -3.94 33.09 18.43
CA GLU A 352 -3.30 33.33 19.72
C GLU A 352 -2.03 34.19 19.59
N THR A 353 -1.21 33.91 18.54
CA THR A 353 -0.01 34.72 18.27
C THR A 353 -0.37 36.12 17.87
N LYS A 354 -1.36 36.34 17.00
CA LYS A 354 -1.85 37.68 16.62
C LYS A 354 -2.45 38.42 17.80
N GLN A 355 -3.16 37.72 18.68
CA GLN A 355 -3.71 38.33 19.88
C GLN A 355 -2.62 38.76 20.86
N LYS A 356 -1.61 37.90 21.08
CA LYS A 356 -0.42 38.26 21.89
C LYS A 356 0.33 39.47 21.32
N GLN A 357 0.50 39.49 20.00
CA GLN A 357 1.16 40.63 19.32
C GLN A 357 0.37 41.92 19.47
N LYS A 358 -0.96 41.89 19.29
CA LYS A 358 -1.81 43.06 19.50
C LYS A 358 -1.78 43.55 20.95
N GLN A 359 -1.81 42.63 21.92
CA GLN A 359 -1.74 43.00 23.34
C GLN A 359 -0.38 43.63 23.66
N PHE A 360 0.71 43.01 23.18
CA PHE A 360 2.05 43.57 23.35
C PHE A 360 2.20 44.95 22.70
N GLU A 361 1.66 45.15 21.50
CA GLU A 361 1.65 46.47 20.83
C GLU A 361 0.90 47.52 21.65
N ALA A 362 -0.25 47.14 22.24
CA ALA A 362 -1.01 48.03 23.12
C ALA A 362 -0.26 48.35 24.41
N ASP A 363 0.37 47.34 25.03
CA ASP A 363 1.15 47.54 26.27
C ASP A 363 2.40 48.39 25.99
N LEU A 364 3.08 48.17 24.88
CA LEU A 364 4.22 48.96 24.43
C LEU A 364 3.81 50.40 24.13
N HIS A 365 2.69 50.62 23.44
CA HIS A 365 2.15 51.95 23.17
C HIS A 365 1.82 52.70 24.45
N ALA A 366 1.19 52.06 25.43
CA ALA A 366 0.92 52.67 26.75
C ALA A 366 2.22 53.03 27.48
N PHE A 367 3.24 52.18 27.38
CA PHE A 367 4.56 52.49 27.97
C PHE A 367 5.22 53.71 27.33
N PHE A 368 5.14 53.84 25.99
CA PHE A 368 5.65 55.00 25.27
C PHE A 368 4.86 56.29 25.52
N GLN A 369 3.60 56.17 25.91
CA GLN A 369 2.83 57.37 26.35
C GLN A 369 3.30 57.92 27.71
N SER A 370 3.90 57.09 28.54
CA SER A 370 4.38 57.48 29.86
C SER A 370 5.80 58.05 29.85
N GLN A 371 6.62 57.66 28.86
CA GLN A 371 8.02 58.09 28.73
C GLN A 371 8.56 57.83 27.34
N VAL A 372 9.71 58.44 27.02
CA VAL A 372 10.47 58.18 25.79
C VAL A 372 11.64 57.25 26.12
N PRO A 373 11.47 55.90 25.95
CA PRO A 373 12.40 54.94 26.49
C PRO A 373 13.62 54.71 25.63
N THR A 374 14.72 54.25 26.27
CA THR A 374 15.87 53.62 25.64
C THR A 374 15.62 52.12 25.46
N ASP A 375 16.53 51.44 24.74
CA ASP A 375 16.48 49.96 24.59
C ASP A 375 16.48 49.26 25.95
N GLU A 376 17.34 49.69 26.88
CA GLU A 376 17.46 49.07 28.21
C GLU A 376 16.18 49.21 29.01
N GLU A 377 15.56 50.38 28.99
CA GLU A 377 14.30 50.66 29.69
C GLU A 377 13.15 49.81 29.11
N ILE A 378 13.12 49.56 27.79
CA ILE A 378 12.15 48.66 27.19
C ILE A 378 12.44 47.19 27.61
N TYR A 379 13.69 46.76 27.62
CA TYR A 379 14.05 45.40 28.01
C TYR A 379 13.74 45.14 29.49
N ASP A 380 13.93 46.09 30.33
CA ASP A 380 13.61 45.98 31.76
C ASP A 380 12.10 45.95 32.01
N ALA A 381 11.34 46.84 31.37
CA ALA A 381 9.89 46.89 31.48
C ALA A 381 9.21 45.62 30.96
N PHE A 382 9.74 45.01 29.91
CA PHE A 382 9.22 43.80 29.28
C PHE A 382 10.09 42.56 29.56
N SER A 383 10.79 42.50 30.67
CA SER A 383 11.67 41.40 31.09
C SER A 383 10.96 40.05 31.23
N HIS A 384 9.64 40.04 31.34
CA HIS A 384 8.79 38.84 31.36
C HIS A 384 8.54 38.22 29.95
N VAL A 385 8.94 38.92 28.89
CA VAL A 385 8.83 38.49 27.49
C VAL A 385 10.17 37.93 27.00
N ASP A 386 10.13 36.94 26.14
CA ASP A 386 11.35 36.41 25.49
C ASP A 386 12.07 37.54 24.74
N ARG A 387 13.38 37.74 25.05
CA ARG A 387 14.17 38.86 24.55
C ARG A 387 14.31 38.84 23.01
N HIS A 388 14.43 37.68 22.42
CA HIS A 388 14.56 37.56 20.97
C HIS A 388 13.26 37.97 20.27
N TRP A 389 12.14 37.47 20.77
CA TRP A 389 10.82 37.81 20.26
C TRP A 389 10.53 39.34 20.47
N LEU A 390 10.92 39.91 21.60
CA LEU A 390 10.78 41.35 21.88
C LEU A 390 11.53 42.20 20.85
N ILE A 391 12.77 41.85 20.55
CA ILE A 391 13.57 42.52 19.51
C ILE A 391 12.92 42.44 18.14
N GLU A 392 12.39 41.26 17.77
CA GLU A 392 11.69 41.09 16.51
C GLU A 392 10.43 41.96 16.41
N GLN A 393 9.64 42.08 17.50
CA GLN A 393 8.46 42.94 17.51
C GLN A 393 8.82 44.42 17.38
N ILE A 394 9.84 44.88 18.10
CA ILE A 394 10.32 46.26 18.00
C ILE A 394 10.79 46.60 16.60
N ARG A 395 11.53 45.68 15.95
CA ARG A 395 11.96 45.85 14.56
C ARG A 395 10.76 45.91 13.61
N ALA A 396 9.80 45.02 13.75
CA ALA A 396 8.60 45.00 12.91
C ALA A 396 7.83 46.33 13.02
N LEU A 397 7.63 46.83 14.24
CA LEU A 397 6.96 48.12 14.46
C LEU A 397 7.76 49.32 13.90
N SER A 398 9.09 49.24 13.94
CA SER A 398 9.96 50.25 13.32
C SER A 398 9.89 50.18 11.78
N ASP A 399 9.91 48.97 11.19
CA ASP A 399 9.77 48.78 9.76
C ASP A 399 8.39 49.21 9.23
N GLU A 400 7.34 49.09 10.06
CA GLU A 400 5.99 49.57 9.78
C GLU A 400 5.88 51.12 9.98
N GLY A 401 6.93 51.78 10.45
CA GLY A 401 6.94 53.23 10.72
C GLY A 401 6.13 53.66 11.93
N LYS A 402 5.69 52.72 12.79
CA LYS A 402 4.93 53.06 14.02
C LYS A 402 5.80 53.59 15.13
N ILE A 403 7.06 53.19 15.16
CA ILE A 403 8.07 53.67 16.10
C ILE A 403 9.33 54.08 15.35
N ASN A 404 10.03 55.09 15.83
CA ASN A 404 11.34 55.50 15.34
C ASN A 404 12.30 55.85 16.48
N ARG A 405 13.59 55.85 16.19
CA ARG A 405 14.66 56.21 17.10
C ARG A 405 15.14 57.61 16.78
N ASP A 406 15.34 58.44 17.81
CA ASP A 406 15.93 59.79 17.66
C ASP A 406 17.48 59.76 17.74
N GLN A 407 18.10 60.95 17.70
CA GLN A 407 19.55 61.11 17.76
C GLN A 407 20.17 60.78 19.12
N ASP A 408 19.35 60.72 20.18
CA ASP A 408 19.74 60.41 21.57
C ASP A 408 19.46 58.93 21.92
N ASP A 409 19.25 58.08 20.87
CA ASP A 409 18.96 56.64 20.99
C ASP A 409 17.67 56.31 21.75
N ARG A 410 16.68 57.21 21.74
CA ARG A 410 15.37 57.05 22.39
C ARG A 410 14.27 56.74 21.37
N TRP A 411 13.31 55.90 21.74
CA TRP A 411 12.22 55.49 20.90
C TRP A 411 10.98 56.35 21.05
N HIS A 412 10.39 56.72 19.93
CA HIS A 412 9.18 57.51 19.82
C HIS A 412 8.08 56.77 19.11
N TRP A 413 6.84 56.85 19.59
CA TRP A 413 5.68 56.31 18.91
C TRP A 413 5.04 57.36 18.02
N HIS A 414 4.74 57.01 16.77
CA HIS A 414 4.04 57.86 15.82
C HIS A 414 2.53 57.67 15.89
N ALA A 415 1.77 58.68 16.20
CA ALA A 415 0.32 58.64 16.36
C ALA A 415 -0.49 58.51 15.06
N ASN A 416 0.15 58.46 13.90
CA ASN A 416 -0.49 58.51 12.57
C ASN A 416 0.15 57.49 11.58
N ALA A 417 0.26 56.23 11.94
CA ALA A 417 0.58 55.16 11.00
C ALA A 417 -0.59 54.19 10.87
#